data_7a5c85a51d97fd9c928a47bb410bdcc3
#
_entry.id   7a5c85a51d97fd9c928a47bb410bdcc3
#
_cell.length_a   1.000
_cell.length_b   1.000
_cell.length_c   1.000
_cell.angle_alpha   90.00
_cell.angle_beta   90.00
_cell.angle_gamma   90.00
#
_symmetry.space_group_name_H-M   'P 1'
#
loop_
_entity.id
_entity.type
_entity.pdbx_description
1 polymer ?
#
loop_
_entity_poly.entity_id
_entity_poly.type
_entity_poly.pdbx_seq_one_letter_code
_entity_poly.pdbx_strand_id
1 'polypeptide(L)'
;MCGIVGYTGSRMAYPVVVKGLKRLEYRGYDSSGVAIQTNSDGQIQVYKKKGKVAELENEVLGKDLKGHTAIGHTRWATHGAPSDRNAHPHRSASGKLAMIHNGIIENYLELKDRLMKNGTQFASQTDSEVIAHLISFYKSKNGEHTEQAIRSTINDLQGTYGI
;
A
#
# COMPACT_ATOMS: atom_id res chain seq x y z
N MET A 1 -2.95 2.12 16.49
CA MET A 1 -3.25 3.00 15.32
C MET A 1 -2.10 2.90 14.33
N CYS A 2 -2.40 2.77 13.06
CA CYS A 2 -1.39 2.67 12.00
C CYS A 2 -0.69 4.01 11.72
N GLY A 3 0.51 3.96 11.12
CA GLY A 3 1.27 5.12 10.68
C GLY A 3 1.44 5.16 9.17
N ILE A 4 1.25 6.33 8.56
CA ILE A 4 1.44 6.59 7.13
C ILE A 4 2.59 7.60 6.98
N VAL A 5 3.50 7.32 6.06
CA VAL A 5 4.57 8.24 5.66
C VAL A 5 4.68 8.24 4.14
N GLY A 6 4.69 9.41 3.53
CA GLY A 6 4.95 9.59 2.10
C GLY A 6 6.06 10.59 1.87
N TYR A 7 6.87 10.38 0.84
CA TYR A 7 7.90 11.31 0.42
C TYR A 7 8.05 11.31 -1.11
N THR A 8 8.15 12.51 -1.66
CA THR A 8 8.65 12.75 -3.00
C THR A 8 9.53 14.00 -2.97
N GLY A 9 10.67 13.97 -3.63
CA GLY A 9 11.60 15.11 -3.61
C GLY A 9 13.01 14.75 -4.08
N SER A 10 13.97 15.62 -3.80
CA SER A 10 15.36 15.50 -4.30
C SER A 10 16.22 14.47 -3.55
N ARG A 11 15.86 14.09 -2.33
CA ARG A 11 16.61 13.11 -1.52
C ARG A 11 16.18 11.69 -1.83
N MET A 12 17.03 10.71 -1.51
CA MET A 12 16.66 9.31 -1.48
C MET A 12 15.46 9.11 -0.54
N ALA A 13 14.37 8.54 -1.07
CA ALA A 13 13.09 8.47 -0.37
C ALA A 13 13.10 7.45 0.79
N TYR A 14 13.77 6.30 0.61
CA TYR A 14 13.78 5.22 1.59
C TYR A 14 14.22 5.68 2.99
N PRO A 15 15.40 6.33 3.17
CA PRO A 15 15.84 6.76 4.51
C PRO A 15 14.87 7.75 5.17
N VAL A 16 14.22 8.60 4.37
CA VAL A 16 13.24 9.58 4.88
C VAL A 16 11.99 8.86 5.39
N VAL A 17 11.45 7.93 4.59
CA VAL A 17 10.25 7.18 4.93
C VAL A 17 10.50 6.29 6.15
N VAL A 18 11.58 5.52 6.17
CA VAL A 18 11.90 4.62 7.31
C VAL A 18 12.10 5.39 8.61
N LYS A 19 12.78 6.55 8.56
CA LYS A 19 12.91 7.42 9.73
C LYS A 19 11.55 7.91 10.25
N GLY A 20 10.62 8.20 9.35
CA GLY A 20 9.24 8.54 9.69
C GLY A 20 8.49 7.37 10.33
N LEU A 21 8.59 6.17 9.73
CA LEU A 21 7.97 4.96 10.26
C LEU A 21 8.46 4.61 11.67
N LYS A 22 9.77 4.71 11.93
CA LYS A 22 10.34 4.49 13.29
C LYS A 22 9.72 5.43 14.33
N ARG A 23 9.43 6.68 13.95
CA ARG A 23 8.77 7.63 14.85
C ARG A 23 7.30 7.32 15.12
N LEU A 24 6.64 6.59 14.20
CA LEU A 24 5.24 6.20 14.29
C LEU A 24 5.06 4.79 14.86
N GLU A 25 6.14 4.01 15.02
CA GLU A 25 6.09 2.60 15.40
C GLU A 25 5.40 2.37 16.76
N TYR A 26 5.48 3.32 17.70
CA TYR A 26 4.78 3.24 18.98
C TYR A 26 3.25 3.14 18.83
N ARG A 27 2.70 3.52 17.67
CA ARG A 27 1.27 3.48 17.35
C ARG A 27 0.82 2.18 16.70
N GLY A 28 1.74 1.43 16.09
CA GLY A 28 1.47 0.16 15.41
C GLY A 28 2.78 -0.50 15.00
N TYR A 29 2.93 -1.78 15.31
CA TYR A 29 4.19 -2.52 15.15
C TYR A 29 3.98 -3.99 14.82
N ASP A 30 2.80 -4.38 14.38
CA ASP A 30 2.55 -5.79 14.00
C ASP A 30 3.13 -6.14 12.64
N SER A 31 3.23 -5.15 11.76
CA SER A 31 3.90 -5.26 10.47
C SER A 31 4.24 -3.88 9.92
N SER A 32 5.21 -3.84 9.03
CA SER A 32 5.64 -2.62 8.36
C SER A 32 5.99 -2.89 6.90
N GLY A 33 5.99 -1.84 6.08
CA GLY A 33 6.41 -1.97 4.70
C GLY A 33 6.59 -0.64 4.00
N VAL A 34 7.23 -0.70 2.84
CA VAL A 34 7.55 0.44 1.99
C VAL A 34 7.34 0.08 0.53
N ALA A 35 6.83 1.03 -0.24
CA ALA A 35 6.87 0.99 -1.69
C ALA A 35 7.75 2.13 -2.19
N ILE A 36 8.66 1.83 -3.11
CA ILE A 36 9.63 2.77 -3.68
C ILE A 36 9.49 2.73 -5.20
N GLN A 37 9.35 3.88 -5.83
CA GLN A 37 9.52 4.00 -7.26
C GLN A 37 11.00 4.12 -7.58
N THR A 38 11.57 3.08 -8.21
CA THR A 38 13.00 3.03 -8.54
C THR A 38 13.35 3.97 -9.70
N ASN A 39 14.56 4.51 -9.67
CA ASN A 39 15.04 5.43 -10.71
C ASN A 39 15.41 4.71 -12.01
N SER A 40 15.75 3.42 -11.94
CA SER A 40 16.32 2.67 -13.06
C SER A 40 15.30 2.37 -14.17
N ASP A 41 14.06 2.07 -13.79
CA ASP A 41 13.02 1.62 -14.73
C ASP A 41 11.63 2.16 -14.40
N GLY A 42 11.53 3.02 -13.38
CA GLY A 42 10.25 3.57 -12.89
C GLY A 42 9.33 2.53 -12.25
N GLN A 43 9.82 1.31 -12.02
CA GLN A 43 9.01 0.26 -11.39
C GLN A 43 8.82 0.53 -9.90
N ILE A 44 7.72 -0.02 -9.36
CA ILE A 44 7.41 0.07 -7.94
C ILE A 44 7.89 -1.21 -7.25
N GLN A 45 8.93 -1.08 -6.44
CA GLN A 45 9.39 -2.13 -5.54
C GLN A 45 8.63 -2.05 -4.21
N VAL A 46 8.12 -3.18 -3.74
CA VAL A 46 7.39 -3.25 -2.47
C VAL A 46 8.06 -4.27 -1.56
N TYR A 47 8.42 -3.81 -0.38
CA TYR A 47 9.01 -4.63 0.69
C TYR A 47 8.12 -4.56 1.92
N LYS A 48 7.80 -5.71 2.48
CA LYS A 48 6.87 -5.83 3.63
C LYS A 48 7.38 -6.88 4.59
N LYS A 49 7.23 -6.60 5.89
CA LYS A 49 7.62 -7.57 6.93
C LYS A 49 6.68 -7.52 8.12
N LYS A 50 6.33 -8.69 8.62
CA LYS A 50 5.70 -8.82 9.93
C LYS A 50 6.70 -8.40 11.00
N GLY A 51 6.24 -7.63 11.98
CA GLY A 51 7.04 -7.13 13.09
C GLY A 51 7.41 -5.66 12.95
N LYS A 52 8.39 -5.25 13.72
CA LYS A 52 8.86 -3.87 13.81
C LYS A 52 9.55 -3.38 12.54
N VAL A 53 9.75 -2.07 12.44
CA VAL A 53 10.46 -1.45 11.30
C VAL A 53 11.89 -2.00 11.17
N ALA A 54 12.54 -2.42 12.25
CA ALA A 54 13.83 -3.07 12.20
C ALA A 54 13.81 -4.38 11.36
N GLU A 55 12.73 -5.15 11.40
CA GLU A 55 12.58 -6.35 10.57
C GLU A 55 12.45 -6.00 9.08
N LEU A 56 11.78 -4.90 8.75
CA LEU A 56 11.73 -4.37 7.40
C LEU A 56 13.13 -3.92 6.92
N GLU A 57 13.91 -3.26 7.78
CA GLU A 57 15.28 -2.87 7.44
C GLU A 57 16.18 -4.08 7.15
N ASN A 58 16.04 -5.16 7.92
CA ASN A 58 16.74 -6.42 7.68
C ASN A 58 16.34 -7.06 6.34
N GLU A 59 15.03 -7.05 6.01
CA GLU A 59 14.50 -7.61 4.75
C GLU A 59 15.07 -6.92 3.51
N VAL A 60 15.37 -5.64 3.59
CA VAL A 60 15.84 -4.85 2.44
C VAL A 60 17.35 -4.74 2.34
N LEU A 61 18.10 -5.41 3.21
CA LEU A 61 19.57 -5.43 3.11
C LEU A 61 20.02 -5.97 1.75
N GLY A 62 20.88 -5.21 1.06
CA GLY A 62 21.39 -5.56 -0.26
C GLY A 62 20.39 -5.39 -1.42
N LYS A 63 19.21 -4.84 -1.18
CA LYS A 63 18.23 -4.51 -2.24
C LYS A 63 18.51 -3.13 -2.84
N ASP A 64 18.07 -2.95 -4.10
CA ASP A 64 18.09 -1.60 -4.69
C ASP A 64 16.93 -0.77 -4.14
N LEU A 65 17.29 0.27 -3.38
CA LEU A 65 16.35 1.20 -2.74
C LEU A 65 16.49 2.62 -3.33
N LYS A 66 17.12 2.73 -4.51
CA LYS A 66 17.36 4.02 -5.16
C LYS A 66 16.08 4.54 -5.79
N GLY A 67 15.50 5.55 -5.17
CA GLY A 67 14.30 6.22 -5.65
C GLY A 67 14.03 7.51 -4.89
N HIS A 68 13.31 8.42 -5.53
CA HIS A 68 12.99 9.74 -4.99
C HIS A 68 11.52 9.86 -4.54
N THR A 69 10.73 8.82 -4.79
CA THR A 69 9.33 8.73 -4.36
C THR A 69 9.11 7.40 -3.63
N ALA A 70 8.57 7.48 -2.44
CA ALA A 70 8.21 6.30 -1.64
C ALA A 70 7.03 6.59 -0.71
N ILE A 71 6.30 5.53 -0.40
CA ILE A 71 5.28 5.49 0.66
C ILE A 71 5.62 4.37 1.63
N GLY A 72 5.28 4.54 2.90
CA GLY A 72 5.53 3.54 3.93
C GLY A 72 4.44 3.52 4.98
N HIS A 73 4.33 2.37 5.64
CA HIS A 73 3.25 2.09 6.58
C HIS A 73 3.74 1.26 7.76
N THR A 74 3.24 1.58 8.96
CA THR A 74 3.26 0.70 10.13
C THR A 74 1.85 0.31 10.48
N ARG A 75 1.60 -0.99 10.63
CA ARG A 75 0.25 -1.55 10.78
C ARG A 75 -0.05 -1.91 12.22
N TRP A 76 -1.31 -1.66 12.58
CA TRP A 76 -2.02 -2.31 13.68
C TRP A 76 -3.20 -3.06 13.06
N ALA A 77 -3.15 -4.39 13.11
CA ALA A 77 -4.10 -5.23 12.37
C ALA A 77 -5.55 -5.05 12.83
N THR A 78 -6.42 -4.83 11.87
CA THR A 78 -7.89 -4.84 12.04
C THR A 78 -8.52 -5.98 11.25
N HIS A 79 -8.17 -6.11 9.95
CA HIS A 79 -8.62 -7.19 9.06
C HIS A 79 -7.43 -8.01 8.56
N GLY A 80 -7.48 -9.33 8.75
CA GLY A 80 -6.40 -10.25 8.44
C GLY A 80 -5.28 -10.25 9.49
N ALA A 81 -4.82 -11.45 9.86
CA ALA A 81 -3.75 -11.62 10.85
C ALA A 81 -2.44 -10.92 10.45
N PRO A 82 -1.61 -10.49 11.40
CA PRO A 82 -0.29 -9.94 11.12
C PRO A 82 0.58 -10.93 10.33
N SER A 83 0.96 -10.54 9.12
CA SER A 83 1.81 -11.33 8.21
C SER A 83 2.42 -10.43 7.15
N ASP A 84 3.48 -10.88 6.49
CA ASP A 84 4.09 -10.17 5.37
C ASP A 84 3.06 -9.93 4.25
N ARG A 85 2.17 -10.90 4.02
CA ARG A 85 1.11 -10.85 3.02
C ARG A 85 0.10 -9.74 3.29
N ASN A 86 -0.31 -9.58 4.55
CA ASN A 86 -1.33 -8.63 4.99
C ASN A 86 -0.76 -7.25 5.37
N ALA A 87 0.57 -7.10 5.37
CA ALA A 87 1.21 -5.81 5.59
C ALA A 87 0.99 -4.87 4.39
N HIS A 88 0.99 -3.56 4.66
CA HIS A 88 1.00 -2.52 3.63
C HIS A 88 2.43 -2.20 3.18
N PRO A 89 2.61 -1.65 1.96
CA PRO A 89 1.63 -1.28 0.94
C PRO A 89 1.01 -2.47 0.20
N HIS A 90 -0.20 -2.26 -0.35
CA HIS A 90 -0.82 -3.19 -1.29
C HIS A 90 -0.57 -2.75 -2.73
N ARG A 91 -0.38 -3.72 -3.64
CA ARG A 91 -0.16 -3.48 -5.07
C ARG A 91 -1.41 -3.85 -5.87
N SER A 92 -1.63 -3.15 -6.98
CA SER A 92 -2.56 -3.62 -8.01
C SER A 92 -2.02 -4.88 -8.71
N ALA A 93 -2.90 -5.64 -9.35
CA ALA A 93 -2.52 -6.83 -10.12
C ALA A 93 -1.48 -6.51 -11.23
N SER A 94 -1.54 -5.32 -11.84
CA SER A 94 -0.57 -4.87 -12.83
C SER A 94 0.81 -4.53 -12.26
N GLY A 95 0.93 -4.41 -10.94
CA GLY A 95 2.15 -3.96 -10.27
C GLY A 95 2.50 -2.48 -10.45
N LYS A 96 1.71 -1.73 -11.23
CA LYS A 96 1.96 -0.32 -11.58
C LYS A 96 1.41 0.69 -10.57
N LEU A 97 0.76 0.21 -9.52
CA LEU A 97 0.20 1.02 -8.45
C LEU A 97 0.48 0.35 -7.11
N ALA A 98 0.89 1.14 -6.14
CA ALA A 98 0.97 0.74 -4.75
C ALA A 98 0.26 1.79 -3.89
N MET A 99 -0.42 1.34 -2.83
CA MET A 99 -1.16 2.21 -1.94
C MET A 99 -1.04 1.77 -0.49
N ILE A 100 -1.23 2.71 0.40
CA ILE A 100 -1.34 2.52 1.84
C ILE A 100 -2.67 3.07 2.32
N HIS A 101 -3.20 2.51 3.41
CA HIS A 101 -4.51 2.84 3.90
C HIS A 101 -4.56 2.73 5.42
N ASN A 102 -5.18 3.70 6.06
CA ASN A 102 -5.57 3.68 7.45
C ASN A 102 -7.09 3.81 7.54
N GLY A 103 -7.73 2.96 8.31
CA GLY A 103 -9.18 2.96 8.49
C GLY A 103 -9.82 1.61 8.18
N ILE A 104 -11.09 1.64 7.86
CA ILE A 104 -11.88 0.45 7.52
C ILE A 104 -12.74 0.77 6.29
N ILE A 105 -12.70 -0.12 5.30
CA ILE A 105 -13.60 -0.10 4.15
C ILE A 105 -14.77 -1.03 4.46
N GLU A 106 -15.90 -0.47 4.84
CA GLU A 106 -17.04 -1.22 5.36
C GLU A 106 -17.67 -2.12 4.30
N ASN A 107 -17.73 -1.67 3.05
CA ASN A 107 -18.29 -2.42 1.93
C ASN A 107 -17.26 -3.26 1.16
N TYR A 108 -16.09 -3.58 1.76
CA TYR A 108 -15.00 -4.25 1.05
C TYR A 108 -15.37 -5.62 0.48
N LEU A 109 -16.26 -6.38 1.14
CA LEU A 109 -16.69 -7.70 0.66
C LEU A 109 -17.45 -7.62 -0.65
N GLU A 110 -18.35 -6.65 -0.79
CA GLU A 110 -19.10 -6.39 -2.02
C GLU A 110 -18.17 -5.97 -3.16
N LEU A 111 -17.27 -5.04 -2.86
CA LEU A 111 -16.28 -4.56 -3.82
C LEU A 111 -15.33 -5.67 -4.28
N LYS A 112 -14.90 -6.51 -3.35
CA LYS A 112 -14.06 -7.67 -3.62
C LYS A 112 -14.76 -8.68 -4.53
N ASP A 113 -16.02 -9.03 -4.25
CA ASP A 113 -16.81 -9.93 -5.08
C ASP A 113 -16.98 -9.38 -6.50
N ARG A 114 -17.31 -8.09 -6.64
CA ARG A 114 -17.40 -7.40 -7.93
C ARG A 114 -16.09 -7.51 -8.73
N LEU A 115 -14.95 -7.27 -8.08
CA LEU A 115 -13.63 -7.33 -8.72
C LEU A 115 -13.25 -8.77 -9.10
N MET A 116 -13.54 -9.75 -8.25
CA MET A 116 -13.29 -11.17 -8.53
C MET A 116 -14.11 -11.66 -9.73
N LYS A 117 -15.37 -11.26 -9.85
CA LYS A 117 -16.22 -11.54 -11.03
C LYS A 117 -15.64 -10.93 -12.32
N ASN A 118 -14.81 -9.89 -12.22
CA ASN A 118 -14.08 -9.29 -13.33
C ASN A 118 -12.64 -9.84 -13.48
N GLY A 119 -12.33 -10.98 -12.87
CA GLY A 119 -11.05 -11.67 -13.02
C GLY A 119 -9.92 -11.19 -12.11
N THR A 120 -10.19 -10.31 -11.15
CA THR A 120 -9.16 -9.83 -10.22
C THR A 120 -8.85 -10.92 -9.18
N GLN A 121 -7.56 -11.19 -8.98
CA GLN A 121 -7.09 -12.07 -7.91
C GLN A 121 -6.56 -11.23 -6.75
N PHE A 122 -6.92 -11.63 -5.54
CA PHE A 122 -6.49 -10.98 -4.30
C PHE A 122 -5.35 -11.76 -3.65
N ALA A 123 -4.31 -11.03 -3.26
CA ALA A 123 -3.15 -11.61 -2.60
C ALA A 123 -3.31 -11.61 -1.06
N SER A 124 -4.05 -10.67 -0.48
CA SER A 124 -4.19 -10.52 0.97
C SER A 124 -5.61 -10.80 1.48
N GLN A 125 -5.74 -10.76 2.80
CA GLN A 125 -7.02 -10.91 3.52
C GLN A 125 -7.51 -9.56 4.06
N THR A 126 -6.88 -8.45 3.64
CA THR A 126 -7.24 -7.12 4.13
C THR A 126 -8.38 -6.51 3.33
N ASP A 127 -9.11 -5.61 3.95
CA ASP A 127 -10.08 -4.73 3.31
C ASP A 127 -9.40 -3.73 2.35
N SER A 128 -8.17 -3.35 2.66
CA SER A 128 -7.42 -2.32 1.95
C SER A 128 -7.07 -2.67 0.51
N GLU A 129 -6.84 -3.95 0.21
CA GLU A 129 -6.39 -4.37 -1.12
C GLU A 129 -7.42 -4.06 -2.22
N VAL A 130 -8.72 -3.97 -1.88
CA VAL A 130 -9.77 -3.60 -2.85
C VAL A 130 -9.52 -2.24 -3.48
N ILE A 131 -8.92 -1.30 -2.73
CA ILE A 131 -8.65 0.06 -3.21
C ILE A 131 -7.67 0.04 -4.38
N ALA A 132 -6.55 -0.69 -4.24
CA ALA A 132 -5.54 -0.82 -5.29
C ALA A 132 -6.12 -1.43 -6.58
N HIS A 133 -6.97 -2.43 -6.40
CA HIS A 133 -7.62 -3.10 -7.52
C HIS A 133 -8.72 -2.27 -8.17
N LEU A 134 -9.50 -1.50 -7.40
CA LEU A 134 -10.50 -0.58 -7.94
C LEU A 134 -9.87 0.52 -8.80
N ILE A 135 -8.81 1.16 -8.32
CA ILE A 135 -8.08 2.18 -9.10
C ILE A 135 -7.58 1.55 -10.41
N SER A 136 -6.99 0.35 -10.34
CA SER A 136 -6.51 -0.35 -11.54
C SER A 136 -7.66 -0.72 -12.49
N PHE A 137 -8.81 -1.13 -11.96
CA PHE A 137 -10.00 -1.47 -12.71
C PHE A 137 -10.54 -0.26 -13.47
N TYR A 138 -10.71 0.90 -12.82
CA TYR A 138 -11.17 2.11 -13.48
C TYR A 138 -10.19 2.61 -14.53
N LYS A 139 -8.89 2.53 -14.28
CA LYS A 139 -7.87 2.86 -15.29
C LYS A 139 -7.94 1.97 -16.53
N SER A 140 -8.10 0.66 -16.35
CA SER A 140 -8.05 -0.29 -17.47
C SER A 140 -9.36 -0.38 -18.24
N LYS A 141 -10.49 -0.38 -17.55
CA LYS A 141 -11.82 -0.60 -18.15
C LYS A 141 -12.40 0.69 -18.79
N ASN A 142 -12.19 1.81 -18.14
CA ASN A 142 -12.78 3.07 -18.57
C ASN A 142 -11.79 4.00 -19.30
N GLY A 143 -10.50 3.59 -19.39
CA GLY A 143 -9.44 4.45 -19.94
C GLY A 143 -9.18 5.71 -19.11
N GLU A 144 -9.56 5.71 -17.82
CA GLU A 144 -9.47 6.88 -16.97
C GLU A 144 -8.01 7.26 -16.65
N HIS A 145 -7.73 8.56 -16.62
CA HIS A 145 -6.50 9.07 -16.02
C HIS A 145 -6.43 8.70 -14.53
N THR A 146 -5.24 8.60 -13.96
CA THR A 146 -5.04 8.12 -12.58
C THR A 146 -5.86 8.92 -11.57
N GLU A 147 -5.92 10.23 -11.68
CA GLU A 147 -6.72 11.08 -10.79
C GLU A 147 -8.22 10.75 -10.87
N GLN A 148 -8.75 10.60 -12.08
CA GLN A 148 -10.15 10.25 -12.26
C GLN A 148 -10.46 8.86 -11.72
N ALA A 149 -9.59 7.87 -11.95
CA ALA A 149 -9.74 6.53 -11.40
C ALA A 149 -9.73 6.52 -9.85
N ILE A 150 -8.91 7.37 -9.22
CA ILE A 150 -8.92 7.56 -7.76
C ILE A 150 -10.26 8.16 -7.31
N ARG A 151 -10.77 9.19 -7.98
CA ARG A 151 -12.08 9.80 -7.67
C ARG A 151 -13.22 8.79 -7.80
N SER A 152 -13.25 8.02 -8.89
CA SER A 152 -14.23 6.95 -9.11
C SER A 152 -14.14 5.89 -8.00
N THR A 153 -12.92 5.51 -7.60
CA THR A 153 -12.71 4.59 -6.48
C THR A 153 -13.28 5.16 -5.17
N ILE A 154 -12.95 6.41 -4.81
CA ILE A 154 -13.43 7.05 -3.58
C ILE A 154 -14.95 7.09 -3.52
N ASN A 155 -15.63 7.30 -4.64
CA ASN A 155 -17.09 7.30 -4.71
C ASN A 155 -17.73 5.93 -4.42
N ASP A 156 -17.00 4.84 -4.67
CA ASP A 156 -17.46 3.48 -4.36
C ASP A 156 -17.19 3.06 -2.91
N LEU A 157 -16.21 3.68 -2.24
CA LEU A 157 -15.80 3.28 -0.90
C LEU A 157 -16.77 3.81 0.16
N GLN A 158 -17.10 2.96 1.13
CA GLN A 158 -17.85 3.33 2.33
C GLN A 158 -16.99 3.09 3.56
N GLY A 159 -17.05 4.03 4.52
CA GLY A 159 -16.31 3.97 5.77
C GLY A 159 -15.51 5.22 6.08
N THR A 160 -14.69 5.15 7.13
CA THR A 160 -13.78 6.22 7.54
C THR A 160 -12.34 5.81 7.27
N TYR A 161 -11.65 6.55 6.42
CA TYR A 161 -10.33 6.14 5.95
C TYR A 161 -9.43 7.31 5.53
N GLY A 162 -8.11 7.03 5.50
CA GLY A 162 -7.07 7.84 4.87
C GLY A 162 -6.23 6.98 3.93
N ILE A 163 -6.01 7.46 2.72
CA ILE A 163 -5.25 6.79 1.65
C ILE A 163 -4.02 7.63 1.32
#